data_d2510b271a9274ca28ccc55e1d1c9103
#
_entry.id   d2510b271a9274ca28ccc55e1d1c9103
#
_cell.length_a   1.000
_cell.length_b   1.000
_cell.length_c   1.000
_cell.angle_alpha   90.00
_cell.angle_beta   90.00
_cell.angle_gamma   90.00
#
_symmetry.space_group_name_H-M   'P 1'
#
loop_
_entity.id
_entity.type
_entity.pdbx_description
1 polymer ?
#
loop_
_entity_poly.entity_id
_entity_poly.type
_entity_poly.pdbx_seq_one_letter_code
_entity_poly.pdbx_strand_id
1 'polypeptide(L)'
;WPAFAAEDQEAQRLEYLEHALDGSRNSVRLWQEGWTTVYGMAAIAYAGMALDTEDSDEKVLNGLGSARALLAATLLTLRPHPGRDGADPVRALGDAPLHQRLDAAEHLLRDSVRRTESKRRPGRHLRNILINLGFGGLVWALGDKDDALPFTLMGIAGGEAVLLTLPEQPRRDLREYRSRYGTRGNDKRAWTLVPQPGGIALQFALER
;
A
#
# COMPACT_ATOMS: atom_id res chain seq x y z
N TRP A 1 6.10 38.09 17.74
CA TRP A 1 5.63 37.03 18.66
C TRP A 1 4.77 35.96 17.99
N PRO A 2 3.74 36.27 17.13
CA PRO A 2 2.97 35.21 16.48
C PRO A 2 3.76 34.39 15.46
N ALA A 3 4.78 34.96 14.80
CA ALA A 3 5.59 34.24 13.82
C ALA A 3 6.47 33.14 14.47
N PHE A 4 7.06 33.39 15.62
CA PHE A 4 7.84 32.40 16.37
C PHE A 4 6.97 31.22 16.83
N ALA A 5 5.75 31.50 17.29
CA ALA A 5 4.84 30.45 17.72
C ALA A 5 4.37 29.56 16.54
N ALA A 6 4.26 30.12 15.33
CA ALA A 6 3.93 29.36 14.13
C ALA A 6 5.09 28.45 13.68
N GLU A 7 6.32 28.97 13.72
CA GLU A 7 7.52 28.20 13.36
C GLU A 7 7.79 27.06 14.35
N ASP A 8 7.62 27.32 15.67
CA ASP A 8 7.69 26.27 16.70
C ASP A 8 6.65 25.17 16.47
N GLN A 9 5.45 25.55 16.06
CA GLN A 9 4.39 24.58 15.76
C GLN A 9 4.72 23.75 14.51
N GLU A 10 5.27 24.34 13.45
CA GLU A 10 5.71 23.63 12.26
C GLU A 10 6.85 22.66 12.58
N ALA A 11 7.79 23.05 13.42
CA ALA A 11 8.88 22.19 13.88
C ALA A 11 8.37 20.98 14.65
N GLN A 12 7.42 21.17 15.58
CA GLN A 12 6.79 20.08 16.33
C GLN A 12 6.01 19.11 15.41
N ARG A 13 5.33 19.65 14.39
CA ARG A 13 4.62 18.84 13.40
C ARG A 13 5.58 17.99 12.59
N LEU A 14 6.69 18.56 12.15
CA LEU A 14 7.72 17.84 11.41
C LEU A 14 8.34 16.73 12.26
N GLU A 15 8.72 17.01 13.50
CA GLU A 15 9.26 16.03 14.44
C GLU A 15 8.29 14.85 14.64
N TYR A 16 7.00 15.16 14.86
CA TYR A 16 5.97 14.12 14.95
C TYR A 16 5.89 13.25 13.70
N LEU A 17 5.90 13.87 12.51
CA LEU A 17 5.81 13.15 11.23
C LEU A 17 7.05 12.29 10.97
N GLU A 18 8.24 12.79 11.26
CA GLU A 18 9.47 12.01 11.14
C GLU A 18 9.44 10.79 12.08
N HIS A 19 9.00 10.97 13.32
CA HIS A 19 8.85 9.88 14.28
C HIS A 19 7.81 8.85 13.82
N ALA A 20 6.67 9.28 13.32
CA ALA A 20 5.61 8.42 12.81
C ALA A 20 6.06 7.61 11.58
N LEU A 21 6.76 8.26 10.65
CA LEU A 21 7.32 7.62 9.46
C LEU A 21 8.35 6.55 9.83
N ASP A 22 9.26 6.86 10.76
CA ASP A 22 10.25 5.90 11.25
C ASP A 22 9.62 4.76 12.06
N GLY A 23 8.62 5.05 12.87
CA GLY A 23 7.86 4.03 13.61
C GLY A 23 7.18 3.01 12.68
N SER A 24 6.73 3.44 11.52
CA SER A 24 6.10 2.56 10.52
C SER A 24 7.11 1.83 9.61
N ARG A 25 8.35 2.33 9.49
CA ARG A 25 9.40 1.82 8.61
C ARG A 25 9.59 0.32 8.71
N ASN A 26 9.82 -0.18 9.92
CA ASN A 26 10.16 -1.58 10.14
C ASN A 26 9.02 -2.53 9.71
N SER A 27 7.78 -2.19 10.02
CA SER A 27 6.62 -3.00 9.65
C SER A 27 6.40 -3.02 8.13
N VAL A 28 6.56 -1.89 7.47
CA VAL A 28 6.43 -1.75 6.01
C VAL A 28 7.56 -2.49 5.30
N ARG A 29 8.79 -2.31 5.76
CA ARG A 29 9.98 -2.96 5.21
C ARG A 29 9.90 -4.47 5.37
N LEU A 30 9.61 -4.96 6.57
CA LEU A 30 9.47 -6.39 6.83
C LEU A 30 8.37 -7.02 5.96
N TRP A 31 7.22 -6.34 5.81
CA TRP A 31 6.16 -6.81 4.95
C TRP A 31 6.63 -6.90 3.49
N GLN A 32 7.27 -5.85 2.96
CA GLN A 32 7.69 -5.83 1.57
C GLN A 32 8.81 -6.81 1.29
N GLU A 33 9.88 -6.81 2.09
CA GLU A 33 11.04 -7.69 1.93
C GLU A 33 10.64 -9.15 2.20
N GLY A 34 9.82 -9.39 3.23
CA GLY A 34 9.32 -10.73 3.53
C GLY A 34 8.56 -11.34 2.36
N TRP A 35 7.57 -10.62 1.81
CA TRP A 35 6.82 -11.14 0.66
C TRP A 35 7.65 -11.23 -0.62
N THR A 36 8.59 -10.31 -0.86
CA THR A 36 9.52 -10.40 -1.98
C THR A 36 10.39 -11.65 -1.86
N THR A 37 10.88 -11.94 -0.65
CA THR A 37 11.69 -13.16 -0.39
C THR A 37 10.86 -14.43 -0.56
N VAL A 38 9.65 -14.48 -0.01
CA VAL A 38 8.73 -15.63 -0.15
C VAL A 38 8.47 -15.95 -1.62
N TYR A 39 8.11 -14.94 -2.42
CA TYR A 39 7.88 -15.15 -3.85
C TYR A 39 9.17 -15.45 -4.63
N GLY A 40 10.29 -14.83 -4.27
CA GLY A 40 11.59 -15.13 -4.87
C GLY A 40 12.00 -16.59 -4.62
N MET A 41 11.89 -17.05 -3.40
CA MET A 41 12.17 -18.46 -3.05
C MET A 41 11.21 -19.43 -3.73
N ALA A 42 9.92 -19.10 -3.79
CA ALA A 42 8.94 -19.90 -4.51
C ALA A 42 9.25 -19.98 -6.01
N ALA A 43 9.67 -18.88 -6.63
CA ALA A 43 10.08 -18.88 -8.04
C ALA A 43 11.27 -19.82 -8.29
N ILE A 44 12.28 -19.77 -7.42
CA ILE A 44 13.47 -20.65 -7.52
C ILE A 44 13.07 -22.11 -7.30
N ALA A 45 12.26 -22.40 -6.28
CA ALA A 45 11.81 -23.76 -5.98
C ALA A 45 11.03 -24.37 -7.15
N TYR A 46 10.04 -23.64 -7.68
CA TYR A 46 9.29 -24.07 -8.86
C TYR A 46 10.17 -24.24 -10.11
N ALA A 47 11.13 -23.34 -10.34
CA ALA A 47 12.08 -23.49 -11.44
C ALA A 47 12.92 -24.76 -11.29
N GLY A 48 13.41 -25.05 -10.08
CA GLY A 48 14.15 -26.27 -9.77
C GLY A 48 13.31 -27.52 -10.05
N MET A 49 12.08 -27.58 -9.57
CA MET A 49 11.16 -28.69 -9.83
C MET A 49 10.85 -28.86 -11.33
N ALA A 50 10.68 -27.76 -12.07
CA ALA A 50 10.48 -27.83 -13.54
C ALA A 50 11.70 -28.38 -14.30
N LEU A 51 12.90 -28.19 -13.77
CA LEU A 51 14.15 -28.71 -14.38
C LEU A 51 14.41 -30.17 -13.99
N ASP A 52 13.94 -30.61 -12.82
CA ASP A 52 14.22 -31.94 -12.30
C ASP A 52 13.24 -33.02 -12.78
N THR A 53 12.00 -32.66 -13.13
CA THR A 53 11.01 -33.59 -13.64
C THR A 53 11.19 -33.89 -15.13
N GLU A 54 10.89 -35.13 -15.54
CA GLU A 54 10.76 -35.50 -16.96
C GLU A 54 9.33 -35.40 -17.50
N ASP A 55 8.34 -35.34 -16.60
CA ASP A 55 6.93 -35.23 -16.92
C ASP A 55 6.61 -33.85 -17.54
N SER A 56 5.98 -33.86 -18.69
CA SER A 56 5.66 -32.63 -19.44
C SER A 56 4.63 -31.75 -18.73
N ASP A 57 3.64 -32.35 -18.05
CA ASP A 57 2.57 -31.62 -17.38
C ASP A 57 3.09 -31.00 -16.09
N GLU A 58 3.94 -31.72 -15.36
CA GLU A 58 4.66 -31.16 -14.20
C GLU A 58 5.62 -30.03 -14.60
N LYS A 59 6.30 -30.13 -15.76
CA LYS A 59 7.12 -29.02 -16.29
C LYS A 59 6.30 -27.77 -16.53
N VAL A 60 5.13 -27.91 -17.12
CA VAL A 60 4.20 -26.79 -17.37
C VAL A 60 3.74 -26.21 -16.05
N LEU A 61 3.26 -27.03 -15.10
CA LEU A 61 2.78 -26.60 -13.80
C LEU A 61 3.83 -25.82 -13.04
N ASN A 62 5.03 -26.38 -12.92
CA ASN A 62 6.12 -25.79 -12.18
C ASN A 62 6.71 -24.55 -12.90
N GLY A 63 6.81 -24.59 -14.22
CA GLY A 63 7.24 -23.44 -15.04
C GLY A 63 6.29 -22.24 -14.88
N LEU A 64 4.98 -22.47 -14.93
CA LEU A 64 3.98 -21.43 -14.71
C LEU A 64 3.95 -20.96 -13.23
N GLY A 65 4.22 -21.86 -12.29
CA GLY A 65 4.39 -21.53 -10.87
C GLY A 65 5.57 -20.57 -10.65
N SER A 66 6.71 -20.89 -11.25
CA SER A 66 7.90 -20.04 -11.24
C SER A 66 7.63 -18.66 -11.87
N ALA A 67 7.06 -18.63 -13.06
CA ALA A 67 6.74 -17.38 -13.76
C ALA A 67 5.79 -16.50 -12.96
N ARG A 68 4.74 -17.08 -12.35
CA ARG A 68 3.79 -16.37 -11.48
C ARG A 68 4.47 -15.79 -10.24
N ALA A 69 5.30 -16.58 -9.56
CA ALA A 69 6.00 -16.15 -8.37
C ALA A 69 7.04 -15.06 -8.69
N LEU A 70 7.79 -15.22 -9.78
CA LEU A 70 8.74 -14.21 -10.26
C LEU A 70 8.03 -12.88 -10.61
N LEU A 71 6.89 -12.94 -11.29
CA LEU A 71 6.06 -11.75 -11.56
C LEU A 71 5.65 -11.04 -10.27
N ALA A 72 5.22 -11.79 -9.25
CA ALA A 72 4.82 -11.21 -7.96
C ALA A 72 6.02 -10.56 -7.25
N ALA A 73 7.18 -11.22 -7.16
CA ALA A 73 8.40 -10.67 -6.59
C ALA A 73 8.85 -9.40 -7.31
N THR A 74 8.86 -9.43 -8.65
CA THR A 74 9.23 -8.28 -9.49
C THR A 74 8.31 -7.08 -9.25
N LEU A 75 6.99 -7.28 -9.20
CA LEU A 75 6.05 -6.20 -8.94
C LEU A 75 6.19 -5.59 -7.54
N LEU A 76 6.55 -6.38 -6.52
CA LEU A 76 6.85 -5.90 -5.18
C LEU A 76 8.14 -5.07 -5.17
N THR A 77 9.16 -5.49 -5.91
CA THR A 77 10.46 -4.80 -5.99
C THR A 77 10.37 -3.50 -6.79
N LEU A 78 9.73 -3.52 -7.96
CA LEU A 78 9.64 -2.35 -8.84
C LEU A 78 8.66 -1.27 -8.34
N ARG A 79 7.80 -1.61 -7.40
CA ARG A 79 6.80 -0.69 -6.85
C ARG A 79 6.88 -0.66 -5.33
N PRO A 80 7.98 -0.16 -4.75
CA PRO A 80 8.16 -0.13 -3.31
C PRO A 80 7.06 0.67 -2.61
N HIS A 81 6.82 0.33 -1.36
CA HIS A 81 5.87 1.08 -0.53
C HIS A 81 6.52 2.42 -0.13
N PRO A 82 5.81 3.58 -0.26
CA PRO A 82 6.39 4.89 0.07
C PRO A 82 6.97 5.00 1.48
N GLY A 83 6.35 4.35 2.46
CA GLY A 83 6.84 4.34 3.86
C GLY A 83 7.99 3.36 4.15
N ARG A 84 8.56 2.69 3.13
CA ARG A 84 9.64 1.71 3.31
C ARG A 84 10.89 2.32 3.95
N ASP A 85 11.23 3.53 3.54
CA ASP A 85 12.46 4.19 3.95
C ASP A 85 12.26 5.16 5.13
N GLY A 86 11.07 5.13 5.76
CA GLY A 86 10.75 5.98 6.89
C GLY A 86 10.83 7.46 6.56
N ALA A 87 11.46 8.24 7.42
CA ALA A 87 11.68 9.68 7.24
C ALA A 87 12.96 10.02 6.44
N ASP A 88 13.75 9.02 5.99
CA ASP A 88 15.00 9.29 5.28
C ASP A 88 14.83 10.21 4.05
N PRO A 89 13.77 10.09 3.22
CA PRO A 89 13.56 11.03 2.10
C PRO A 89 13.33 12.48 2.55
N VAL A 90 12.73 12.69 3.73
CA VAL A 90 12.51 14.03 4.30
C VAL A 90 13.82 14.60 4.82
N ARG A 91 14.62 13.80 5.52
CA ARG A 91 15.94 14.20 6.03
C ARG A 91 16.94 14.49 4.90
N ALA A 92 16.81 13.79 3.77
CA ALA A 92 17.63 14.04 2.59
C ALA A 92 17.44 15.43 1.97
N LEU A 93 16.39 16.17 2.35
CA LEU A 93 16.21 17.57 1.96
C LEU A 93 17.19 18.54 2.67
N GLY A 94 17.91 18.06 3.69
CA GLY A 94 18.97 18.82 4.38
C GLY A 94 18.50 20.17 4.89
N ASP A 95 19.16 21.24 4.42
CA ASP A 95 18.92 22.62 4.83
C ASP A 95 17.72 23.29 4.13
N ALA A 96 16.84 22.52 3.48
CA ALA A 96 15.63 23.08 2.88
C ALA A 96 14.76 23.77 3.95
N PRO A 97 13.99 24.80 3.57
CA PRO A 97 13.09 25.50 4.48
C PRO A 97 12.16 24.56 5.22
N LEU A 98 11.87 24.87 6.49
CA LEU A 98 11.05 24.03 7.39
C LEU A 98 9.72 23.65 6.77
N HIS A 99 9.00 24.60 6.16
CA HIS A 99 7.72 24.35 5.49
C HIS A 99 7.84 23.32 4.35
N GLN A 100 8.93 23.33 3.58
CA GLN A 100 9.16 22.40 2.49
C GLN A 100 9.40 20.96 3.02
N ARG A 101 10.17 20.83 4.10
CA ARG A 101 10.38 19.54 4.78
C ARG A 101 9.07 19.01 5.38
N LEU A 102 8.28 19.90 5.98
CA LEU A 102 6.97 19.56 6.54
C LEU A 102 6.00 19.06 5.46
N ASP A 103 5.90 19.77 4.34
CA ASP A 103 5.07 19.37 3.20
C ASP A 103 5.49 18.01 2.65
N ALA A 104 6.80 17.77 2.51
CA ALA A 104 7.35 16.50 2.05
C ALA A 104 6.98 15.35 3.01
N ALA A 105 7.10 15.55 4.32
CA ALA A 105 6.74 14.57 5.34
C ALA A 105 5.23 14.24 5.32
N GLU A 106 4.38 15.27 5.21
CA GLU A 106 2.93 15.09 5.07
C GLU A 106 2.55 14.33 3.79
N HIS A 107 3.19 14.68 2.66
CA HIS A 107 2.99 13.96 1.40
C HIS A 107 3.39 12.49 1.52
N LEU A 108 4.56 12.20 2.08
CA LEU A 108 5.07 10.85 2.25
C LEU A 108 4.13 10.00 3.12
N LEU A 109 3.63 10.55 4.23
CA LEU A 109 2.67 9.84 5.10
C LEU A 109 1.34 9.61 4.37
N ARG A 110 0.81 10.63 3.67
CA ARG A 110 -0.44 10.50 2.89
C ARG A 110 -0.30 9.46 1.77
N ASP A 111 0.83 9.44 1.07
CA ASP A 111 1.07 8.48 -0.01
C ASP A 111 1.21 7.05 0.52
N SER A 112 1.84 6.88 1.69
CA SER A 112 1.91 5.59 2.39
C SER A 112 0.52 5.06 2.72
N VAL A 113 -0.37 5.93 3.22
CA VAL A 113 -1.77 5.58 3.49
C VAL A 113 -2.53 5.28 2.21
N ARG A 114 -2.45 6.13 1.19
CA ARG A 114 -3.09 5.92 -0.11
C ARG A 114 -2.67 4.60 -0.74
N ARG A 115 -1.39 4.24 -0.62
CA ARG A 115 -0.86 2.96 -1.13
C ARG A 115 -1.52 1.78 -0.43
N THR A 116 -1.60 1.82 0.90
CA THR A 116 -2.26 0.79 1.72
C THR A 116 -3.76 0.69 1.39
N GLU A 117 -4.47 1.82 1.35
CA GLU A 117 -5.90 1.85 1.05
C GLU A 117 -6.21 1.39 -0.38
N SER A 118 -5.39 1.79 -1.36
CA SER A 118 -5.58 1.36 -2.74
C SER A 118 -5.47 -0.15 -2.92
N LYS A 119 -4.64 -0.80 -2.11
CA LYS A 119 -4.48 -2.26 -2.13
C LYS A 119 -5.66 -3.00 -1.48
N ARG A 120 -6.40 -2.36 -0.58
CA ARG A 120 -7.60 -2.92 0.09
C ARG A 120 -8.90 -2.72 -0.69
N ARG A 121 -8.87 -2.05 -1.83
CA ARG A 121 -10.07 -1.84 -2.66
C ARG A 121 -10.52 -3.16 -3.30
N PRO A 122 -11.84 -3.41 -3.43
CA PRO A 122 -12.37 -4.64 -4.03
C PRO A 122 -11.78 -4.97 -5.41
N GLY A 123 -11.50 -3.96 -6.22
CA GLY A 123 -10.86 -4.14 -7.52
C GLY A 123 -9.46 -4.77 -7.47
N ARG A 124 -8.76 -4.71 -6.33
CA ARG A 124 -7.47 -5.40 -6.16
C ARG A 124 -7.63 -6.88 -5.92
N HIS A 125 -8.62 -7.26 -5.12
CA HIS A 125 -9.00 -8.65 -4.92
C HIS A 125 -9.47 -9.27 -6.24
N LEU A 126 -10.36 -8.58 -6.97
CA LEU A 126 -10.79 -9.01 -8.30
C LEU A 126 -9.61 -9.21 -9.26
N ARG A 127 -8.68 -8.26 -9.30
CA ARG A 127 -7.47 -8.39 -10.14
C ARG A 127 -6.61 -9.57 -9.74
N ASN A 128 -6.43 -9.83 -8.44
CA ASN A 128 -5.74 -11.01 -7.95
C ASN A 128 -6.41 -12.29 -8.46
N ILE A 129 -7.72 -12.38 -8.32
CA ILE A 129 -8.51 -13.53 -8.82
C ILE A 129 -8.31 -13.70 -10.32
N LEU A 130 -8.50 -12.64 -11.12
CA LEU A 130 -8.39 -12.71 -12.58
C LEU A 130 -6.99 -13.12 -13.07
N ILE A 131 -5.93 -12.62 -12.44
CA ILE A 131 -4.56 -13.03 -12.78
C ILE A 131 -4.37 -14.53 -12.51
N ASN A 132 -4.82 -15.02 -11.35
CA ASN A 132 -4.66 -16.43 -10.99
C ASN A 132 -5.57 -17.34 -11.81
N LEU A 133 -6.76 -16.90 -12.19
CA LEU A 133 -7.60 -17.61 -13.17
C LEU A 133 -6.91 -17.71 -14.54
N GLY A 134 -6.22 -16.66 -14.98
CA GLY A 134 -5.43 -16.69 -16.21
C GLY A 134 -4.31 -17.72 -16.16
N PHE A 135 -3.53 -17.74 -15.08
CA PHE A 135 -2.48 -18.75 -14.89
C PHE A 135 -3.07 -20.17 -14.76
N GLY A 136 -4.19 -20.36 -14.03
CA GLY A 136 -4.86 -21.64 -13.95
C GLY A 136 -5.41 -22.12 -15.30
N GLY A 137 -5.91 -21.17 -16.11
CA GLY A 137 -6.34 -21.47 -17.48
C GLY A 137 -5.19 -21.93 -18.37
N LEU A 138 -3.97 -21.41 -18.16
CA LEU A 138 -2.78 -21.90 -18.84
C LEU A 138 -2.40 -23.33 -18.41
N VAL A 139 -2.48 -23.64 -17.10
CA VAL A 139 -2.26 -25.02 -16.62
C VAL A 139 -3.29 -25.95 -17.23
N TRP A 140 -4.58 -25.57 -17.24
CA TRP A 140 -5.65 -26.37 -17.85
C TRP A 140 -5.46 -26.64 -19.33
N ALA A 141 -4.90 -25.66 -20.07
CA ALA A 141 -4.74 -25.75 -21.52
C ALA A 141 -3.45 -26.45 -21.96
N LEU A 142 -2.39 -26.37 -21.16
CA LEU A 142 -1.03 -26.80 -21.54
C LEU A 142 -0.47 -27.96 -20.71
N GLY A 143 -1.09 -28.25 -19.54
CA GLY A 143 -0.69 -29.30 -18.61
C GLY A 143 -1.86 -30.14 -18.17
N ASP A 144 -1.81 -30.68 -16.94
CA ASP A 144 -2.90 -31.47 -16.38
C ASP A 144 -4.08 -30.58 -15.92
N LYS A 145 -5.27 -30.95 -16.38
CA LYS A 145 -6.51 -30.25 -16.03
C LYS A 145 -6.87 -30.35 -14.55
N ASP A 146 -6.52 -31.47 -13.92
CA ASP A 146 -6.80 -31.71 -12.51
C ASP A 146 -5.98 -30.80 -11.60
N ASP A 147 -4.80 -30.38 -12.03
CA ASP A 147 -3.94 -29.43 -11.32
C ASP A 147 -4.38 -27.97 -11.45
N ALA A 148 -5.15 -27.61 -12.46
CA ALA A 148 -5.52 -26.23 -12.75
C ALA A 148 -6.27 -25.56 -11.60
N LEU A 149 -7.21 -26.26 -10.96
CA LEU A 149 -8.00 -25.70 -9.87
C LEU A 149 -7.18 -25.51 -8.58
N PRO A 150 -6.45 -26.52 -8.07
CA PRO A 150 -5.56 -26.35 -6.91
C PRO A 150 -4.52 -25.22 -7.12
N PHE A 151 -3.90 -25.18 -8.30
CA PHE A 151 -2.93 -24.16 -8.68
C PHE A 151 -3.53 -22.74 -8.62
N THR A 152 -4.74 -22.57 -9.17
CA THR A 152 -5.47 -21.31 -9.15
C THR A 152 -5.78 -20.87 -7.72
N LEU A 153 -6.35 -21.76 -6.92
CA LEU A 153 -6.75 -21.45 -5.54
C LEU A 153 -5.54 -21.10 -4.67
N MET A 154 -4.43 -21.81 -4.81
CA MET A 154 -3.18 -21.51 -4.10
C MET A 154 -2.66 -20.12 -4.49
N GLY A 155 -2.71 -19.76 -5.75
CA GLY A 155 -2.31 -18.44 -6.22
C GLY A 155 -3.19 -17.32 -5.70
N ILE A 156 -4.52 -17.52 -5.69
CA ILE A 156 -5.46 -16.56 -5.11
C ILE A 156 -5.16 -16.39 -3.61
N ALA A 157 -5.02 -17.50 -2.87
CA ALA A 157 -4.75 -17.47 -1.43
C ALA A 157 -3.44 -16.73 -1.12
N GLY A 158 -2.37 -16.99 -1.85
CA GLY A 158 -1.09 -16.29 -1.71
C GLY A 158 -1.23 -14.78 -1.98
N GLY A 159 -1.91 -14.40 -3.05
CA GLY A 159 -2.18 -12.99 -3.35
C GLY A 159 -3.05 -12.29 -2.30
N GLU A 160 -4.07 -12.96 -1.78
CA GLU A 160 -4.90 -12.44 -0.68
C GLU A 160 -4.10 -12.29 0.61
N ALA A 161 -3.20 -13.23 0.93
CA ALA A 161 -2.33 -13.12 2.10
C ALA A 161 -1.46 -11.85 2.04
N VAL A 162 -0.91 -11.50 0.87
CA VAL A 162 -0.18 -10.23 0.66
C VAL A 162 -1.06 -9.02 0.93
N LEU A 163 -2.32 -9.04 0.48
CA LEU A 163 -3.25 -7.92 0.66
C LEU A 163 -3.74 -7.79 2.11
N LEU A 164 -3.99 -8.90 2.78
CA LEU A 164 -4.52 -8.93 4.14
C LEU A 164 -3.46 -8.61 5.21
N THR A 165 -2.18 -8.88 4.92
CA THR A 165 -1.06 -8.62 5.84
C THR A 165 -0.44 -7.23 5.71
N LEU A 166 -1.06 -6.32 4.94
CA LEU A 166 -0.59 -4.94 4.79
C LEU A 166 -0.52 -4.21 6.13
N PRO A 167 0.60 -3.50 6.41
CA PRO A 167 0.76 -2.73 7.64
C PRO A 167 -0.32 -1.66 7.81
N GLU A 168 -0.88 -1.55 9.01
CA GLU A 168 -1.90 -0.55 9.36
C GLU A 168 -1.31 0.69 10.01
N GLN A 169 -0.05 0.63 10.42
CA GLN A 169 0.61 1.69 11.16
C GLN A 169 0.49 3.06 10.47
N PRO A 170 0.79 3.23 9.15
CA PRO A 170 0.68 4.53 8.50
C PRO A 170 -0.73 5.15 8.58
N ARG A 171 -1.79 4.31 8.59
CA ARG A 171 -3.18 4.79 8.72
C ARG A 171 -3.49 5.29 10.14
N ARG A 172 -2.93 4.63 11.15
CA ARG A 172 -3.08 5.07 12.55
C ARG A 172 -2.36 6.38 12.76
N ASP A 173 -1.12 6.49 12.27
CA ASP A 173 -0.28 7.67 12.39
C ASP A 173 -0.91 8.89 11.69
N LEU A 174 -1.46 8.72 10.49
CA LEU A 174 -2.17 9.81 9.80
C LEU A 174 -3.43 10.26 10.56
N ARG A 175 -4.18 9.33 11.13
CA ARG A 175 -5.36 9.69 11.95
C ARG A 175 -4.97 10.46 13.19
N GLU A 176 -3.91 10.01 13.87
CA GLU A 176 -3.39 10.67 15.06
C GLU A 176 -2.83 12.06 14.71
N TYR A 177 -2.06 12.18 13.64
CA TYR A 177 -1.58 13.45 13.12
C TYR A 177 -2.72 14.45 12.88
N ARG A 178 -3.77 14.00 12.19
CA ARG A 178 -4.95 14.83 11.93
C ARG A 178 -5.72 15.23 13.21
N SER A 179 -5.75 14.35 14.21
CA SER A 179 -6.41 14.69 15.48
C SER A 179 -5.63 15.71 16.29
N ARG A 180 -4.28 15.70 16.21
CA ARG A 180 -3.41 16.62 16.96
C ARG A 180 -3.23 17.97 16.26
N TYR A 181 -3.01 17.94 14.95
CA TYR A 181 -2.57 19.09 14.17
C TYR A 181 -3.53 19.47 13.05
N GLY A 182 -4.50 18.63 12.75
CA GLY A 182 -5.54 18.96 11.79
C GLY A 182 -6.30 20.16 12.31
N THR A 183 -6.24 21.27 11.60
CA THR A 183 -7.12 22.40 11.87
C THR A 183 -8.54 21.88 11.86
N ARG A 184 -9.27 22.07 12.95
CA ARG A 184 -10.72 21.87 13.06
C ARG A 184 -11.52 22.73 12.05
N GLY A 185 -10.93 23.08 10.94
CA GLY A 185 -11.45 24.15 10.13
C GLY A 185 -11.13 24.20 8.66
N ASN A 186 -10.84 23.11 7.94
CA ASN A 186 -10.80 23.28 6.48
C ASN A 186 -11.45 22.15 5.67
N ASP A 187 -12.18 21.24 6.32
CA ASP A 187 -13.27 20.53 5.67
C ASP A 187 -14.62 21.20 6.06
N LYS A 188 -14.66 22.51 5.93
CA LYS A 188 -15.93 23.26 6.00
C LYS A 188 -16.74 23.05 4.71
N ARG A 189 -17.07 21.82 4.43
CA ARG A 189 -18.35 21.50 3.80
C ARG A 189 -19.39 21.57 4.89
N ALA A 190 -19.59 22.76 5.43
CA ALA A 190 -20.62 22.99 6.44
C ALA A 190 -21.95 23.15 5.74
N TRP A 191 -22.74 22.08 5.77
CA TRP A 191 -24.16 22.20 5.55
C TRP A 191 -24.74 22.89 6.78
N THR A 192 -25.28 24.09 6.62
CA THR A 192 -25.97 24.81 7.69
C THR A 192 -27.45 24.79 7.37
N LEU A 193 -28.25 24.31 8.33
CA LEU A 193 -29.71 24.46 8.28
C LEU A 193 -30.05 25.86 8.68
N VAL A 194 -30.55 26.65 7.76
CA VAL A 194 -30.98 28.03 8.00
C VAL A 194 -32.51 28.09 8.06
N PRO A 195 -33.11 28.48 9.19
CA PRO A 195 -34.55 28.71 9.24
C PRO A 195 -34.91 29.89 8.33
N GLN A 196 -35.90 29.67 7.47
CA GLN A 196 -36.48 30.73 6.65
C GLN A 196 -37.99 30.85 6.88
N PRO A 197 -38.61 32.02 6.62
CA PRO A 197 -40.06 32.13 6.69
C PRO A 197 -40.72 31.17 5.70
N GLY A 198 -41.33 30.10 6.23
CA GLY A 198 -41.98 29.07 5.43
C GLY A 198 -41.27 27.74 5.35
N GLY A 199 -40.11 27.53 6.01
CA GLY A 199 -39.39 26.26 6.00
C GLY A 199 -37.95 26.33 6.48
N ILE A 200 -37.18 25.26 6.17
CA ILE A 200 -35.76 25.15 6.50
C ILE A 200 -34.99 25.04 5.17
N ALA A 201 -34.03 25.93 4.95
CA ALA A 201 -33.12 25.85 3.79
C ALA A 201 -31.78 25.19 4.17
N LEU A 202 -31.27 24.37 3.28
CA LEU A 202 -29.94 23.79 3.38
C LEU A 202 -28.95 24.70 2.65
N GLN A 203 -28.07 25.35 3.36
CA GLN A 203 -27.06 26.23 2.78
C GLN A 203 -25.71 25.51 2.76
N PHE A 204 -25.10 25.47 1.56
CA PHE A 204 -23.76 24.92 1.35
C PHE A 204 -22.76 26.07 1.17
N ALA A 205 -21.82 26.21 2.10
CA ALA A 205 -20.74 27.18 1.98
C ALA A 205 -19.46 26.46 1.47
N LEU A 206 -19.00 26.87 0.29
CA LEU A 206 -17.67 26.60 -0.24
C LEU A 206 -16.82 27.85 0.04
N GLU A 207 -16.02 27.84 1.11
CA GLU A 207 -14.94 28.82 1.22
C GLU A 207 -13.76 28.35 0.36
N ARG A 208 -13.35 29.22 -0.56
CA ARG A 208 -12.15 29.08 -1.42
C ARG A 208 -10.92 29.48 -0.64
#